data_e41f2375f1be245ffd9886c5ff993d7a
#
_entry.id   e41f2375f1be245ffd9886c5ff993d7a
#
_cell.length_a   1.000
_cell.length_b   1.000
_cell.length_c   1.000
_cell.angle_alpha   90.00
_cell.angle_beta   90.00
_cell.angle_gamma   90.00
#
_symmetry.space_group_name_H-M   'P 1'
#
loop_
_entity.id
_entity.type
_entity.pdbx_description
1 polymer ?
#
loop_
_entity_poly.entity_id
_entity_poly.type
_entity_poly.pdbx_seq_one_letter_code
_entity_poly.pdbx_strand_id
1 'polypeptide(L)'
;MEKKTRRVAIVHYNTPELTEAAILSLRKHGGEDYEVTIFDNSDRRPFTKQMEGVRVIDNTSGQVIDFDAEMAKYPEREPRFAMQSNYGSFKHILTIQKLFELLPDGFLLMESDIIIKQSVDHMFDYTHGTVGHVQTGIIAHNPHNIDRLVPFLCFINVPMCRKCGVSYFDPMRCWALQKGEQTRGNWYDTGASFLEDIKSHKNGINGLRIDIRPLMDHYHGGSWKIDNLKQQLEWINQHRKYWADDEHDSIDEQPDNAQVASKDVAVCIIVRCENPYLREWCDHYIGLGVKKIFLYDNSREGDERPSEVLTGYGDAVEIIDYTAVGLGAQVKAYTDCYMRHWRDYGWIGFLDADELVRIEDGRTLPEYLGEMQGDVVVLSWRVMTDSGLTHYDPRPMSERFTVAKVEPSCENGCEFVKSFVRGGLFGLDFQVQPHVPHRMGPLKVVNAIGEEVRLYPAIDPVHKVAWIDHYLTKTAEEYVGKIGRGFINVSQEHNDKRKATMVEDFFNINERTSEKEAILRGEKWEPEPEPQPEPADEIATNGDPSVIAPPTFDEAQGTPAPSKASGKPRTQKRKNSKKTK
;
A
#
# COMPACT_ATOMS: atom_id res chain seq x y z
N MET A 1 -0.88 -26.87 -49.80
CA MET A 1 -0.99 -25.77 -48.83
C MET A 1 0.08 -26.02 -47.78
N GLU A 2 1.01 -25.10 -47.60
CA GLU A 2 1.95 -25.19 -46.49
C GLU A 2 1.18 -25.27 -45.18
N LYS A 3 1.55 -26.22 -44.31
CA LYS A 3 0.97 -26.38 -42.98
C LYS A 3 1.33 -25.10 -42.18
N LYS A 4 0.37 -24.22 -41.93
CA LYS A 4 0.63 -23.03 -41.12
C LYS A 4 1.06 -23.44 -39.70
N THR A 5 2.12 -22.83 -39.22
CA THR A 5 2.60 -23.05 -37.86
C THR A 5 1.54 -22.65 -36.85
N ARG A 6 1.25 -23.53 -35.89
CA ARG A 6 0.30 -23.29 -34.82
C ARG A 6 0.98 -22.49 -33.69
N ARG A 7 0.74 -21.19 -33.67
CA ARG A 7 1.32 -20.30 -32.65
C ARG A 7 0.35 -20.11 -31.51
N VAL A 8 0.85 -20.28 -30.29
CA VAL A 8 0.13 -20.04 -29.04
C VAL A 8 0.83 -18.93 -28.27
N ALA A 9 0.08 -17.98 -27.78
CA ALA A 9 0.57 -16.89 -26.96
C ALA A 9 -0.02 -16.98 -25.56
N ILE A 10 0.82 -16.91 -24.54
CA ILE A 10 0.44 -16.88 -23.12
C ILE A 10 0.87 -15.55 -22.53
N VAL A 11 -0.06 -14.82 -21.92
CA VAL A 11 0.27 -13.67 -21.10
C VAL A 11 0.47 -14.17 -19.68
N HIS A 12 1.72 -14.13 -19.23
CA HIS A 12 2.13 -14.67 -17.94
C HIS A 12 2.27 -13.56 -16.90
N TYR A 13 1.80 -13.83 -15.66
CA TYR A 13 1.96 -12.96 -14.52
C TYR A 13 2.03 -13.78 -13.21
N ASN A 14 3.23 -13.99 -12.69
CA ASN A 14 3.51 -14.59 -11.36
C ASN A 14 2.95 -15.99 -11.08
N THR A 15 2.63 -16.77 -12.10
CA THR A 15 2.04 -18.12 -11.95
C THR A 15 2.79 -19.19 -12.73
N PRO A 16 4.12 -19.35 -12.50
CA PRO A 16 4.95 -20.20 -13.34
C PRO A 16 4.52 -21.67 -13.33
N GLU A 17 4.05 -22.22 -12.21
CA GLU A 17 3.57 -23.60 -12.11
C GLU A 17 2.28 -23.82 -12.90
N LEU A 18 1.33 -22.88 -12.83
CA LEU A 18 0.11 -22.93 -13.62
C LEU A 18 0.44 -22.82 -15.11
N THR A 19 1.35 -21.92 -15.49
CA THR A 19 1.80 -21.75 -16.88
C THR A 19 2.45 -23.02 -17.41
N GLU A 20 3.28 -23.67 -16.61
CA GLU A 20 3.88 -24.96 -16.96
C GLU A 20 2.81 -26.02 -17.20
N ALA A 21 1.86 -26.18 -16.27
CA ALA A 21 0.75 -27.11 -16.40
C ALA A 21 -0.10 -26.81 -17.64
N ALA A 22 -0.35 -25.55 -17.94
CA ALA A 22 -1.06 -25.12 -19.15
C ALA A 22 -0.36 -25.58 -20.42
N ILE A 23 0.96 -25.39 -20.51
CA ILE A 23 1.77 -25.79 -21.67
C ILE A 23 1.81 -27.32 -21.81
N LEU A 24 2.04 -28.04 -20.71
CA LEU A 24 2.06 -29.51 -20.74
C LEU A 24 0.71 -30.08 -21.16
N SER A 25 -0.40 -29.54 -20.65
CA SER A 25 -1.74 -29.97 -21.02
C SER A 25 -2.05 -29.69 -22.50
N LEU A 26 -1.61 -28.54 -23.02
CA LEU A 26 -1.72 -28.21 -24.45
C LEU A 26 -0.99 -29.26 -25.31
N ARG A 27 0.23 -29.62 -24.96
CA ARG A 27 1.04 -30.61 -25.70
C ARG A 27 0.42 -31.99 -25.65
N LYS A 28 -0.01 -32.42 -24.49
CA LYS A 28 -0.66 -33.71 -24.31
C LYS A 28 -1.89 -33.92 -25.20
N HIS A 29 -2.67 -32.87 -25.40
CA HIS A 29 -3.91 -32.95 -26.18
C HIS A 29 -3.78 -32.52 -27.65
N GLY A 30 -2.78 -31.73 -27.99
CA GLY A 30 -2.56 -31.21 -29.33
C GLY A 30 -1.27 -31.70 -30.03
N GLY A 31 -0.40 -32.41 -29.28
CA GLY A 31 0.91 -32.84 -29.77
C GLY A 31 1.96 -31.74 -29.71
N GLU A 32 3.16 -32.02 -30.31
CA GLU A 32 4.34 -31.13 -30.20
C GLU A 32 4.38 -30.01 -31.26
N ASP A 33 3.40 -29.92 -32.12
CA ASP A 33 3.38 -28.99 -33.28
C ASP A 33 3.06 -27.51 -32.89
N TYR A 34 3.10 -27.12 -31.61
CA TYR A 34 2.82 -25.77 -31.18
C TYR A 34 4.09 -24.96 -30.89
N GLU A 35 4.20 -23.79 -31.51
CA GLU A 35 5.17 -22.76 -31.09
C GLU A 35 4.55 -21.90 -30.00
N VAL A 36 5.01 -22.06 -28.77
CA VAL A 36 4.49 -21.33 -27.61
C VAL A 36 5.34 -20.09 -27.35
N THR A 37 4.70 -18.94 -27.26
CA THR A 37 5.33 -17.68 -26.84
C THR A 37 4.71 -17.23 -25.52
N ILE A 38 5.51 -17.15 -24.49
CA ILE A 38 5.13 -16.56 -23.20
C ILE A 38 5.54 -15.09 -23.23
N PHE A 39 4.61 -14.18 -22.97
CA PHE A 39 4.92 -12.79 -22.71
C PHE A 39 4.86 -12.58 -21.19
N ASP A 40 6.03 -12.44 -20.56
CA ASP A 40 6.18 -12.43 -19.11
C ASP A 40 6.18 -11.00 -18.56
N ASN A 41 5.08 -10.63 -17.90
CA ASN A 41 4.90 -9.36 -17.19
C ASN A 41 5.07 -9.51 -15.68
N SER A 42 5.67 -10.60 -15.21
CA SER A 42 5.81 -10.88 -13.78
C SER A 42 6.63 -9.81 -13.10
N ASP A 43 6.24 -9.51 -11.90
CA ASP A 43 6.96 -8.63 -10.98
C ASP A 43 7.61 -9.40 -9.83
N ARG A 44 7.20 -10.66 -9.59
CA ARG A 44 7.71 -11.51 -8.50
C ARG A 44 8.19 -12.87 -8.95
N ARG A 45 7.39 -13.57 -9.74
CA ARG A 45 7.61 -14.98 -10.09
C ARG A 45 7.64 -15.15 -11.60
N PRO A 46 8.77 -14.76 -12.26
CA PRO A 46 8.93 -14.92 -13.70
C PRO A 46 8.95 -16.40 -14.09
N PHE A 47 8.59 -16.66 -15.35
CA PHE A 47 8.70 -18.00 -15.91
C PHE A 47 10.15 -18.28 -16.32
N THR A 48 10.86 -19.05 -15.51
CA THR A 48 12.30 -19.34 -15.72
C THR A 48 12.57 -20.72 -16.27
N LYS A 49 11.54 -21.60 -16.31
CA LYS A 49 11.73 -22.98 -16.78
C LYS A 49 12.00 -23.02 -18.30
N GLN A 50 13.06 -23.71 -18.66
CA GLN A 50 13.38 -23.96 -20.06
C GLN A 50 12.53 -25.13 -20.57
N MET A 51 11.75 -24.89 -21.62
CA MET A 51 10.92 -25.91 -22.26
C MET A 51 11.16 -25.87 -23.77
N GLU A 52 11.29 -27.03 -24.42
CA GLU A 52 11.51 -27.11 -25.87
C GLU A 52 10.35 -26.45 -26.62
N GLY A 53 10.62 -25.67 -27.66
CA GLY A 53 9.61 -24.98 -28.48
C GLY A 53 8.85 -23.86 -27.73
N VAL A 54 9.30 -23.45 -26.53
CA VAL A 54 8.76 -22.33 -25.77
C VAL A 54 9.73 -21.16 -25.84
N ARG A 55 9.24 -20.01 -26.28
CA ARG A 55 9.94 -18.73 -26.28
C ARG A 55 9.39 -17.84 -25.19
N VAL A 56 10.25 -17.30 -24.34
CA VAL A 56 9.87 -16.30 -23.35
C VAL A 56 10.27 -14.91 -23.82
N ILE A 57 9.34 -13.97 -23.80
CA ILE A 57 9.56 -12.54 -24.00
C ILE A 57 9.52 -11.92 -22.61
N ASP A 58 10.67 -11.57 -22.09
CA ASP A 58 10.82 -10.96 -20.79
C ASP A 58 10.42 -9.48 -20.82
N ASN A 59 9.38 -9.12 -20.08
CA ASN A 59 8.93 -7.75 -19.84
C ASN A 59 8.88 -7.43 -18.34
N THR A 60 9.56 -8.21 -17.52
CA THR A 60 9.55 -8.06 -16.06
C THR A 60 10.07 -6.69 -15.58
N SER A 61 10.92 -6.07 -16.39
CA SER A 61 11.48 -4.72 -16.16
C SER A 61 10.87 -3.63 -17.07
N GLY A 62 9.77 -3.94 -17.79
CA GLY A 62 9.14 -2.97 -18.69
C GLY A 62 9.89 -2.67 -19.98
N GLN A 63 10.87 -3.50 -20.37
CA GLN A 63 11.73 -3.24 -21.52
C GLN A 63 11.02 -3.37 -22.87
N VAL A 64 9.98 -4.18 -22.97
CA VAL A 64 9.22 -4.40 -24.21
C VAL A 64 7.98 -3.52 -24.25
N ILE A 65 7.30 -3.37 -23.11
CA ILE A 65 6.19 -2.44 -22.92
C ILE A 65 6.44 -1.71 -21.59
N ASP A 66 6.70 -0.43 -21.67
CA ASP A 66 6.63 0.46 -20.52
C ASP A 66 5.16 0.89 -20.35
N PHE A 67 4.46 0.26 -19.39
CA PHE A 67 3.03 0.47 -19.19
C PHE A 67 2.70 1.88 -18.70
N ASP A 68 3.59 2.51 -17.96
CA ASP A 68 3.39 3.88 -17.46
C ASP A 68 3.58 4.89 -18.60
N ALA A 69 4.62 4.69 -19.43
CA ALA A 69 4.80 5.50 -20.62
C ALA A 69 3.66 5.31 -21.65
N GLU A 70 3.10 4.08 -21.78
CA GLU A 70 1.93 3.85 -22.61
C GLU A 70 0.68 4.54 -22.06
N MET A 71 0.48 4.52 -20.76
CA MET A 71 -0.66 5.18 -20.08
C MET A 71 -0.59 6.70 -20.24
N ALA A 72 0.59 7.28 -20.08
CA ALA A 72 0.83 8.72 -20.21
C ALA A 72 0.51 9.28 -21.62
N LYS A 73 0.42 8.43 -22.66
CA LYS A 73 -0.03 8.85 -23.99
C LYS A 73 -1.51 9.28 -24.03
N TYR A 74 -2.27 8.94 -23.00
CA TYR A 74 -3.71 9.17 -22.93
C TYR A 74 -4.11 9.90 -21.64
N PRO A 75 -3.69 11.15 -21.42
CA PRO A 75 -3.86 11.86 -20.15
C PRO A 75 -5.33 11.99 -19.73
N GLU A 76 -6.26 12.09 -20.67
CA GLU A 76 -7.71 12.12 -20.37
C GLU A 76 -8.25 10.77 -19.85
N ARG A 77 -7.53 9.68 -20.11
CA ARG A 77 -7.92 8.30 -19.77
C ARG A 77 -7.05 7.72 -18.65
N GLU A 78 -5.89 8.32 -18.38
CA GLU A 78 -4.95 7.87 -17.36
C GLU A 78 -5.62 7.58 -15.99
N PRO A 79 -6.49 8.45 -15.43
CA PRO A 79 -7.16 8.15 -14.16
C PRO A 79 -8.01 6.88 -14.18
N ARG A 80 -8.50 6.47 -15.37
CA ARG A 80 -9.27 5.23 -15.55
C ARG A 80 -8.37 4.02 -15.67
N PHE A 81 -7.27 4.15 -16.39
CA PHE A 81 -6.30 3.07 -16.58
C PHE A 81 -5.55 2.79 -15.27
N ALA A 82 -5.19 3.83 -14.54
CA ALA A 82 -4.50 3.75 -13.25
C ALA A 82 -5.38 3.25 -12.10
N MET A 83 -6.72 3.14 -12.30
CA MET A 83 -7.58 2.55 -11.26
C MET A 83 -7.10 1.12 -10.97
N GLN A 84 -6.93 0.82 -9.69
CA GLN A 84 -6.48 -0.49 -9.20
C GLN A 84 -7.21 -1.66 -9.85
N SER A 85 -8.55 -1.59 -9.97
CA SER A 85 -9.38 -2.61 -10.62
C SER A 85 -9.13 -2.77 -12.12
N ASN A 86 -8.50 -1.82 -12.77
CA ASN A 86 -8.35 -1.78 -14.23
C ASN A 86 -6.89 -1.97 -14.67
N TYR A 87 -5.92 -1.63 -13.81
CA TYR A 87 -4.51 -1.59 -14.20
C TYR A 87 -3.97 -2.96 -14.66
N GLY A 88 -4.35 -4.03 -13.99
CA GLY A 88 -4.00 -5.38 -14.44
C GLY A 88 -4.59 -5.74 -15.80
N SER A 89 -5.86 -5.40 -16.01
CA SER A 89 -6.52 -5.60 -17.31
C SER A 89 -5.94 -4.68 -18.39
N PHE A 90 -5.49 -3.46 -18.05
CA PHE A 90 -4.79 -2.56 -18.95
C PHE A 90 -3.48 -3.16 -19.44
N LYS A 91 -2.64 -3.68 -18.53
CA LYS A 91 -1.41 -4.40 -18.90
C LYS A 91 -1.70 -5.59 -19.82
N HIS A 92 -2.72 -6.37 -19.49
CA HIS A 92 -3.12 -7.55 -20.27
C HIS A 92 -3.54 -7.16 -21.69
N ILE A 93 -4.41 -6.16 -21.85
CA ILE A 93 -4.88 -5.69 -23.16
C ILE A 93 -3.74 -5.15 -24.01
N LEU A 94 -2.84 -4.34 -23.45
CA LEU A 94 -1.67 -3.82 -24.16
C LEU A 94 -0.72 -4.94 -24.58
N THR A 95 -0.54 -5.95 -23.73
CA THR A 95 0.27 -7.11 -24.05
C THR A 95 -0.32 -7.87 -25.24
N ILE A 96 -1.64 -8.11 -25.26
CA ILE A 96 -2.30 -8.76 -26.41
C ILE A 96 -2.15 -7.90 -27.67
N GLN A 97 -2.30 -6.58 -27.55
CA GLN A 97 -2.08 -5.68 -28.69
C GLN A 97 -0.62 -5.75 -29.19
N LYS A 98 0.37 -5.86 -28.29
CA LYS A 98 1.78 -6.04 -28.68
C LYS A 98 2.04 -7.38 -29.35
N LEU A 99 1.34 -8.42 -28.95
CA LEU A 99 1.40 -9.73 -29.61
C LEU A 99 0.94 -9.69 -31.08
N PHE A 100 0.08 -8.74 -31.46
CA PHE A 100 -0.24 -8.53 -32.88
C PHE A 100 1.00 -8.16 -33.71
N GLU A 101 1.95 -7.44 -33.12
CA GLU A 101 3.21 -7.08 -33.78
C GLU A 101 4.18 -8.28 -33.83
N LEU A 102 4.28 -8.99 -32.72
CA LEU A 102 5.26 -10.08 -32.53
C LEU A 102 4.85 -11.39 -33.19
N LEU A 103 3.54 -11.62 -33.36
CA LEU A 103 2.96 -12.82 -33.97
C LEU A 103 2.01 -12.43 -35.13
N PRO A 104 2.57 -11.87 -36.24
CA PRO A 104 1.79 -11.21 -37.28
C PRO A 104 0.88 -12.14 -38.08
N ASP A 105 1.11 -13.46 -38.06
CA ASP A 105 0.29 -14.47 -38.78
C ASP A 105 -0.96 -14.91 -37.99
N GLY A 106 -1.09 -14.47 -36.74
CA GLY A 106 -2.14 -14.86 -35.83
C GLY A 106 -1.71 -15.92 -34.82
N PHE A 107 -2.46 -16.05 -33.77
CA PHE A 107 -2.14 -16.92 -32.63
C PHE A 107 -3.40 -17.35 -31.85
N LEU A 108 -3.30 -18.48 -31.18
CA LEU A 108 -4.23 -18.85 -30.12
C LEU A 108 -3.76 -18.16 -28.83
N LEU A 109 -4.55 -17.24 -28.31
CA LEU A 109 -4.35 -16.67 -26.99
C LEU A 109 -4.80 -17.68 -25.95
N MET A 110 -3.97 -17.95 -24.97
CA MET A 110 -4.22 -18.87 -23.88
C MET A 110 -3.78 -18.20 -22.56
N GLU A 111 -4.63 -18.16 -21.54
CA GLU A 111 -4.22 -17.67 -20.23
C GLU A 111 -3.28 -18.66 -19.52
N SER A 112 -2.49 -18.13 -18.58
CA SER A 112 -1.49 -18.90 -17.84
C SER A 112 -2.09 -19.87 -16.80
N ASP A 113 -3.35 -19.70 -16.45
CA ASP A 113 -4.03 -20.43 -15.37
C ASP A 113 -5.18 -21.32 -15.87
N ILE A 114 -5.00 -21.93 -17.03
CA ILE A 114 -5.93 -22.92 -17.59
C ILE A 114 -5.26 -24.27 -17.80
N ILE A 115 -6.07 -25.33 -17.80
CA ILE A 115 -5.66 -26.68 -18.19
C ILE A 115 -6.47 -27.11 -19.41
N ILE A 116 -5.80 -27.45 -20.48
CA ILE A 116 -6.41 -27.97 -21.71
C ILE A 116 -6.82 -29.43 -21.50
N LYS A 117 -8.05 -29.77 -21.88
CA LYS A 117 -8.64 -31.12 -21.69
C LYS A 117 -8.85 -31.89 -23.01
N GLN A 118 -8.90 -31.17 -24.12
CA GLN A 118 -9.14 -31.73 -25.46
C GLN A 118 -8.37 -30.92 -26.48
N SER A 119 -8.18 -31.48 -27.71
CA SER A 119 -7.52 -30.77 -28.80
C SER A 119 -8.21 -29.44 -29.13
N VAL A 120 -7.40 -28.40 -29.27
CA VAL A 120 -7.80 -27.04 -29.66
C VAL A 120 -7.47 -26.73 -31.12
N ASP A 121 -7.08 -27.71 -31.91
CA ASP A 121 -6.66 -27.55 -33.30
C ASP A 121 -7.72 -26.90 -34.18
N HIS A 122 -8.99 -27.20 -33.93
CA HIS A 122 -10.11 -26.64 -34.67
C HIS A 122 -10.31 -25.14 -34.43
N MET A 123 -9.65 -24.57 -33.41
CA MET A 123 -9.70 -23.13 -33.15
C MET A 123 -8.83 -22.33 -34.13
N PHE A 124 -7.82 -22.94 -34.77
CA PHE A 124 -6.97 -22.28 -35.76
C PHE A 124 -7.70 -22.08 -37.10
N ASP A 125 -8.85 -21.43 -37.08
CA ASP A 125 -9.65 -21.14 -38.24
C ASP A 125 -9.33 -19.75 -38.83
N TYR A 126 -8.50 -19.74 -39.85
CA TYR A 126 -8.08 -18.51 -40.53
C TYR A 126 -9.17 -17.91 -41.45
N THR A 127 -10.34 -18.50 -41.54
CA THR A 127 -11.47 -17.93 -42.29
C THR A 127 -12.25 -16.89 -41.49
N HIS A 128 -12.00 -16.85 -40.16
CA HIS A 128 -12.60 -15.88 -39.23
C HIS A 128 -11.55 -14.95 -38.63
N GLY A 129 -11.96 -13.75 -38.24
CA GLY A 129 -11.12 -12.80 -37.51
C GLY A 129 -10.79 -13.25 -36.10
N THR A 130 -11.71 -14.00 -35.48
CA THR A 130 -11.51 -14.65 -34.19
C THR A 130 -12.38 -15.89 -34.04
N VAL A 131 -11.90 -16.84 -33.21
CA VAL A 131 -12.66 -18.01 -32.76
C VAL A 131 -12.58 -18.06 -31.24
N GLY A 132 -13.72 -18.04 -30.55
CA GLY A 132 -13.69 -18.09 -29.10
C GLY A 132 -15.06 -18.01 -28.44
N HIS A 133 -15.03 -17.97 -27.11
CA HIS A 133 -16.23 -17.88 -26.28
C HIS A 133 -16.64 -16.43 -26.06
N VAL A 134 -17.93 -16.15 -26.24
CA VAL A 134 -18.50 -14.84 -25.93
C VAL A 134 -19.20 -14.89 -24.58
N GLN A 135 -18.68 -14.16 -23.63
CA GLN A 135 -19.35 -13.93 -22.37
C GLN A 135 -20.33 -12.76 -22.54
N THR A 136 -21.61 -13.04 -22.29
CA THR A 136 -22.64 -11.98 -22.33
C THR A 136 -22.49 -11.05 -21.12
N GLY A 137 -22.86 -9.77 -21.27
CA GLY A 137 -22.68 -8.72 -20.26
C GLY A 137 -23.42 -8.93 -18.95
N ILE A 138 -24.30 -9.93 -18.87
CA ILE A 138 -25.03 -10.30 -17.66
C ILE A 138 -24.16 -11.24 -16.81
N ILE A 139 -23.10 -10.68 -16.20
CA ILE A 139 -22.49 -11.36 -15.05
C ILE A 139 -23.34 -11.02 -13.83
N ALA A 140 -23.57 -11.99 -12.94
CA ALA A 140 -24.55 -11.97 -11.84
C ALA A 140 -24.52 -10.74 -10.90
N HIS A 141 -23.58 -9.85 -11.01
CA HIS A 141 -23.42 -8.66 -10.18
C HIS A 141 -23.30 -7.34 -10.96
N ASN A 142 -23.28 -7.38 -12.29
CA ASN A 142 -23.20 -6.19 -13.12
C ASN A 142 -23.98 -6.35 -14.43
N PRO A 143 -25.32 -6.09 -14.42
CA PRO A 143 -26.18 -6.27 -15.59
C PRO A 143 -25.85 -5.34 -16.78
N HIS A 144 -24.91 -4.46 -16.61
CA HIS A 144 -24.55 -3.43 -17.59
C HIS A 144 -23.22 -3.67 -18.31
N ASN A 145 -22.51 -4.77 -18.03
CA ASN A 145 -21.30 -5.09 -18.77
C ASN A 145 -21.60 -5.41 -20.24
N ILE A 146 -20.75 -4.87 -21.11
CA ILE A 146 -20.81 -5.17 -22.55
C ILE A 146 -20.31 -6.61 -22.75
N ASP A 147 -20.91 -7.30 -23.74
CA ASP A 147 -20.43 -8.60 -24.17
C ASP A 147 -18.95 -8.55 -24.53
N ARG A 148 -18.19 -9.57 -24.11
CA ARG A 148 -16.76 -9.63 -24.39
C ARG A 148 -16.34 -10.99 -24.97
N LEU A 149 -15.31 -10.97 -25.79
CA LEU A 149 -14.55 -12.17 -26.10
C LEU A 149 -13.72 -12.53 -24.87
N VAL A 150 -13.91 -13.73 -24.36
CA VAL A 150 -13.17 -14.19 -23.18
C VAL A 150 -11.72 -14.46 -23.58
N PRO A 151 -10.72 -13.82 -22.92
CA PRO A 151 -9.31 -14.00 -23.27
C PRO A 151 -8.73 -15.35 -22.85
N PHE A 152 -9.46 -16.15 -22.04
CA PHE A 152 -8.94 -17.40 -21.47
C PHE A 152 -8.43 -18.37 -22.55
N LEU A 153 -9.18 -18.51 -23.64
CA LEU A 153 -8.83 -19.33 -24.79
C LEU A 153 -9.55 -18.79 -26.04
N CYS A 154 -8.82 -18.14 -26.94
CA CYS A 154 -9.38 -17.65 -28.20
C CYS A 154 -8.34 -17.54 -29.30
N PHE A 155 -8.70 -17.87 -30.54
CA PHE A 155 -7.85 -17.64 -31.70
C PHE A 155 -8.05 -16.23 -32.24
N ILE A 156 -6.96 -15.55 -32.58
CA ILE A 156 -6.93 -14.21 -33.16
C ILE A 156 -6.20 -14.26 -34.51
N ASN A 157 -6.94 -13.95 -35.56
CA ASN A 157 -6.41 -13.84 -36.93
C ASN A 157 -5.88 -12.43 -37.16
N VAL A 158 -4.62 -12.19 -36.83
CA VAL A 158 -3.99 -10.88 -36.94
C VAL A 158 -4.02 -10.30 -38.36
N PRO A 159 -3.73 -11.06 -39.42
CA PRO A 159 -3.85 -10.55 -40.82
C PRO A 159 -5.23 -10.01 -41.13
N MET A 160 -6.29 -10.72 -40.72
CA MET A 160 -7.68 -10.28 -40.95
C MET A 160 -8.01 -9.05 -40.10
N CYS A 161 -7.62 -9.03 -38.84
CA CYS A 161 -7.81 -7.87 -37.97
C CYS A 161 -7.14 -6.63 -38.55
N ARG A 162 -5.88 -6.72 -38.97
CA ARG A 162 -5.16 -5.61 -39.61
C ARG A 162 -5.81 -5.12 -40.91
N LYS A 163 -6.19 -6.05 -41.79
CA LYS A 163 -6.91 -5.73 -43.03
C LYS A 163 -8.21 -4.96 -42.78
N CYS A 164 -8.91 -5.30 -41.70
CA CYS A 164 -10.20 -4.71 -41.34
C CYS A 164 -10.07 -3.48 -40.39
N GLY A 165 -8.85 -3.11 -39.97
CA GLY A 165 -8.62 -2.00 -39.08
C GLY A 165 -9.17 -2.26 -37.67
N VAL A 166 -9.12 -3.50 -37.19
CA VAL A 166 -9.54 -3.93 -35.85
C VAL A 166 -8.31 -4.10 -34.98
N SER A 167 -8.32 -3.48 -33.81
CA SER A 167 -7.29 -3.57 -32.76
C SER A 167 -7.85 -4.19 -31.49
N TYR A 168 -7.00 -4.84 -30.71
CA TYR A 168 -7.43 -5.39 -29.43
C TYR A 168 -7.53 -4.29 -28.36
N PHE A 169 -6.64 -3.31 -28.40
CA PHE A 169 -6.66 -2.14 -27.54
C PHE A 169 -7.30 -0.96 -28.26
N ASP A 170 -8.34 -0.39 -27.62
CA ASP A 170 -8.94 0.88 -28.01
C ASP A 170 -8.96 1.79 -26.78
N PRO A 171 -8.07 2.81 -26.73
CA PRO A 171 -7.93 3.67 -25.56
C PRO A 171 -9.18 4.49 -25.26
N MET A 172 -10.02 4.75 -26.26
CA MET A 172 -11.23 5.55 -26.08
C MET A 172 -12.41 4.74 -25.53
N ARG A 173 -12.44 3.44 -25.82
CA ARG A 173 -13.50 2.53 -25.36
C ARG A 173 -13.18 1.78 -24.09
N CYS A 174 -11.92 1.34 -23.90
CA CYS A 174 -11.54 0.59 -22.70
C CYS A 174 -11.95 1.34 -21.42
N TRP A 175 -12.76 0.69 -20.59
CA TRP A 175 -13.38 1.24 -19.37
C TRP A 175 -14.13 2.58 -19.58
N ALA A 176 -14.59 2.85 -20.77
CA ALA A 176 -15.50 3.95 -21.03
C ALA A 176 -16.92 3.59 -20.54
N LEU A 177 -17.61 4.56 -19.95
CA LEU A 177 -19.03 4.44 -19.67
C LEU A 177 -19.81 4.47 -20.98
N GLN A 178 -20.85 3.63 -21.11
CA GLN A 178 -21.78 3.75 -22.23
C GLN A 178 -22.50 5.09 -22.20
N LYS A 179 -22.73 5.64 -23.39
CA LYS A 179 -23.42 6.92 -23.54
C LYS A 179 -24.87 6.80 -23.05
N GLY A 180 -25.24 7.54 -22.01
CA GLY A 180 -26.61 7.59 -21.47
C GLY A 180 -26.83 6.96 -20.11
N GLU A 181 -25.83 6.32 -19.48
CA GLU A 181 -25.97 5.72 -18.16
C GLU A 181 -25.17 6.47 -17.09
N GLN A 182 -25.88 6.93 -16.06
CA GLN A 182 -25.30 7.73 -14.97
C GLN A 182 -24.77 6.90 -13.79
N THR A 183 -24.89 5.56 -13.83
CA THR A 183 -24.58 4.75 -12.64
C THR A 183 -23.77 3.51 -12.95
N ARG A 184 -22.74 3.32 -12.14
CA ARG A 184 -21.99 2.10 -11.85
C ARG A 184 -21.98 1.01 -12.92
N GLY A 185 -20.94 0.99 -13.75
CA GLY A 185 -20.41 -0.30 -14.15
C GLY A 185 -20.60 -0.76 -15.57
N ASN A 186 -20.86 0.09 -16.53
CA ASN A 186 -20.78 -0.29 -17.94
C ASN A 186 -19.38 -0.05 -18.46
N TRP A 187 -18.52 -1.04 -18.30
CA TRP A 187 -17.17 -0.96 -18.83
C TRP A 187 -17.04 -1.84 -20.06
N TYR A 188 -16.26 -1.33 -21.01
CA TYR A 188 -15.61 -2.20 -21.97
C TYR A 188 -14.45 -2.92 -21.29
N ASP A 189 -14.70 -4.07 -20.69
CA ASP A 189 -13.67 -4.92 -20.09
C ASP A 189 -12.79 -5.57 -21.17
N THR A 190 -11.76 -6.32 -20.78
CA THR A 190 -10.83 -7.02 -21.66
C THR A 190 -11.58 -7.79 -22.75
N GLY A 191 -11.26 -7.47 -24.01
CA GLY A 191 -11.87 -8.11 -25.18
C GLY A 191 -13.24 -7.59 -25.60
N ALA A 192 -13.83 -6.61 -24.88
CA ALA A 192 -15.16 -6.09 -25.21
C ALA A 192 -15.16 -5.19 -26.44
N SER A 193 -14.25 -4.21 -26.54
CA SER A 193 -14.14 -3.34 -27.72
C SER A 193 -13.75 -4.13 -28.98
N PHE A 194 -12.88 -5.12 -28.84
CA PHE A 194 -12.51 -6.03 -29.91
C PHE A 194 -13.73 -6.83 -30.41
N LEU A 195 -14.49 -7.43 -29.48
CA LEU A 195 -15.70 -8.18 -29.84
C LEU A 195 -16.76 -7.30 -30.51
N GLU A 196 -16.93 -6.05 -30.08
CA GLU A 196 -17.88 -5.12 -30.68
C GLU A 196 -17.53 -4.84 -32.16
N ASP A 197 -16.24 -4.61 -32.46
CA ASP A 197 -15.78 -4.46 -33.84
C ASP A 197 -16.03 -5.72 -34.68
N ILE A 198 -15.85 -6.90 -34.11
CA ILE A 198 -16.16 -8.17 -34.77
C ILE A 198 -17.66 -8.34 -35.00
N LYS A 199 -18.49 -8.08 -34.00
CA LYS A 199 -19.96 -8.19 -34.08
C LYS A 199 -20.58 -7.18 -35.06
N SER A 200 -20.01 -6.00 -35.16
CA SER A 200 -20.45 -4.96 -36.12
C SER A 200 -20.02 -5.25 -37.55
N HIS A 201 -19.29 -6.34 -37.77
CA HIS A 201 -18.69 -6.69 -39.06
C HIS A 201 -17.85 -5.56 -39.66
N LYS A 202 -17.10 -4.84 -38.83
CA LYS A 202 -16.25 -3.72 -39.22
C LYS A 202 -15.39 -4.10 -40.42
N ASN A 203 -15.58 -3.42 -41.55
CA ASN A 203 -14.89 -3.71 -42.81
C ASN A 203 -14.94 -5.18 -43.27
N GLY A 204 -16.02 -5.90 -42.93
CA GLY A 204 -16.26 -7.27 -43.37
C GLY A 204 -15.62 -8.36 -42.50
N ILE A 205 -15.06 -8.00 -41.32
CA ILE A 205 -14.56 -9.00 -40.37
C ILE A 205 -15.72 -9.78 -39.74
N ASN A 206 -15.48 -11.04 -39.45
CA ASN A 206 -16.44 -11.91 -38.74
C ASN A 206 -15.73 -12.71 -37.64
N GLY A 207 -16.50 -13.33 -36.78
CA GLY A 207 -15.99 -14.20 -35.70
C GLY A 207 -16.83 -15.47 -35.57
N LEU A 208 -16.17 -16.54 -35.16
CA LEU A 208 -16.81 -17.81 -34.85
C LEU A 208 -16.94 -17.98 -33.33
N ARG A 209 -18.18 -18.04 -32.86
CA ARG A 209 -18.46 -18.33 -31.44
C ARG A 209 -18.43 -19.81 -31.18
N ILE A 210 -17.65 -20.24 -30.20
CA ILE A 210 -17.59 -21.61 -29.70
C ILE A 210 -17.75 -21.65 -28.19
N ASP A 211 -18.12 -22.82 -27.66
CA ASP A 211 -18.09 -23.06 -26.21
C ASP A 211 -16.72 -23.66 -25.83
N ILE A 212 -15.92 -22.94 -25.07
CA ILE A 212 -14.60 -23.39 -24.64
C ILE A 212 -14.62 -24.23 -23.36
N ARG A 213 -15.72 -24.29 -22.62
CA ARG A 213 -15.84 -25.02 -21.34
C ARG A 213 -15.52 -26.51 -21.43
N PRO A 214 -15.88 -27.23 -22.51
CA PRO A 214 -15.44 -28.61 -22.67
C PRO A 214 -13.94 -28.76 -22.94
N LEU A 215 -13.28 -27.69 -23.51
CA LEU A 215 -11.90 -27.73 -23.95
C LEU A 215 -10.91 -27.49 -22.84
N MET A 216 -11.32 -26.79 -21.77
CA MET A 216 -10.40 -26.38 -20.74
C MET A 216 -11.07 -26.27 -19.36
N ASP A 217 -10.29 -26.30 -18.28
CA ASP A 217 -10.65 -25.84 -16.95
C ASP A 217 -9.81 -24.62 -16.59
N HIS A 218 -10.38 -23.71 -15.79
CA HIS A 218 -9.77 -22.43 -15.45
C HIS A 218 -9.63 -22.29 -13.93
N TYR A 219 -8.43 -21.96 -13.45
CA TYR A 219 -8.13 -21.70 -12.06
C TYR A 219 -8.54 -20.29 -11.63
N HIS A 220 -9.76 -19.93 -11.68
CA HIS A 220 -10.26 -18.57 -11.44
C HIS A 220 -9.45 -17.76 -10.41
N GLY A 221 -8.72 -16.78 -10.87
CA GLY A 221 -7.96 -15.83 -10.05
C GLY A 221 -6.50 -16.23 -9.81
N GLY A 222 -5.88 -17.02 -10.68
CA GLY A 222 -4.45 -17.37 -10.58
C GLY A 222 -3.55 -16.16 -10.41
N SER A 223 -3.73 -15.14 -11.24
CA SER A 223 -2.97 -13.88 -11.17
C SER A 223 -3.35 -12.99 -9.97
N TRP A 224 -4.49 -13.23 -9.32
CA TRP A 224 -4.98 -12.43 -8.18
C TRP A 224 -4.72 -13.09 -6.83
N LYS A 225 -4.49 -14.41 -6.82
CA LYS A 225 -4.27 -15.21 -5.62
C LYS A 225 -2.84 -15.74 -5.55
N ILE A 226 -1.89 -14.89 -5.90
CA ILE A 226 -0.46 -15.22 -6.03
C ILE A 226 0.09 -15.90 -4.77
N ASP A 227 -0.38 -15.49 -3.59
CA ASP A 227 0.11 -16.00 -2.31
C ASP A 227 -0.47 -17.38 -1.93
N ASN A 228 -1.27 -17.97 -2.78
CA ASN A 228 -1.88 -19.26 -2.52
C ASN A 228 -1.26 -20.38 -3.37
N LEU A 229 0.07 -20.42 -3.42
CA LEU A 229 0.82 -21.44 -4.14
C LEU A 229 0.37 -22.85 -3.80
N LYS A 230 0.12 -23.13 -2.53
CA LYS A 230 -0.39 -24.44 -2.09
C LYS A 230 -1.70 -24.81 -2.78
N GLN A 231 -2.65 -23.89 -2.87
CA GLN A 231 -3.92 -24.16 -3.57
C GLN A 231 -3.73 -24.28 -5.08
N GLN A 232 -2.80 -23.52 -5.68
CA GLN A 232 -2.45 -23.67 -7.09
C GLN A 232 -1.89 -25.06 -7.36
N LEU A 233 -0.93 -25.53 -6.57
CA LEU A 233 -0.33 -26.85 -6.69
C LEU A 233 -1.37 -27.97 -6.43
N GLU A 234 -2.24 -27.82 -5.44
CA GLU A 234 -3.36 -28.75 -5.21
C GLU A 234 -4.29 -28.83 -6.43
N TRP A 235 -4.63 -27.68 -7.05
CA TRP A 235 -5.47 -27.65 -8.24
C TRP A 235 -4.77 -28.27 -9.46
N ILE A 236 -3.48 -27.97 -9.67
CA ILE A 236 -2.64 -28.58 -10.71
C ILE A 236 -2.64 -30.10 -10.54
N ASN A 237 -2.44 -30.60 -9.32
CA ASN A 237 -2.44 -32.04 -9.02
C ASN A 237 -3.82 -32.69 -9.23
N GLN A 238 -4.93 -32.02 -8.91
CA GLN A 238 -6.28 -32.50 -9.22
C GLN A 238 -6.50 -32.69 -10.74
N HIS A 239 -5.78 -31.91 -11.56
CA HIS A 239 -5.86 -31.95 -13.02
C HIS A 239 -4.74 -32.76 -13.66
N ARG A 240 -3.95 -33.50 -12.88
CA ARG A 240 -2.76 -34.25 -13.31
C ARG A 240 -2.98 -35.08 -14.56
N LYS A 241 -4.11 -35.77 -14.68
CA LYS A 241 -4.47 -36.60 -15.85
C LYS A 241 -4.45 -35.86 -17.18
N TYR A 242 -4.54 -34.55 -17.17
CA TYR A 242 -4.55 -33.73 -18.40
C TYR A 242 -3.16 -33.20 -18.79
N TRP A 243 -2.17 -33.24 -17.89
CA TRP A 243 -0.85 -32.71 -18.21
C TRP A 243 0.31 -33.69 -17.98
N ALA A 244 0.21 -34.63 -17.06
CA ALA A 244 1.25 -35.62 -16.80
C ALA A 244 1.14 -36.82 -17.74
N ASP A 245 2.27 -37.29 -18.27
CA ASP A 245 2.32 -38.47 -19.13
C ASP A 245 2.56 -39.75 -18.35
N ASP A 246 3.28 -39.68 -17.22
CA ASP A 246 3.44 -40.81 -16.32
C ASP A 246 3.21 -40.42 -14.83
N GLU A 247 3.28 -41.46 -13.94
CA GLU A 247 3.02 -41.25 -12.52
C GLU A 247 4.14 -40.47 -11.80
N HIS A 248 5.28 -40.28 -12.42
CA HIS A 248 6.44 -39.62 -11.82
C HIS A 248 6.60 -38.16 -12.28
N ASP A 249 5.81 -37.73 -13.27
CA ASP A 249 5.83 -36.33 -13.67
C ASP A 249 5.43 -35.43 -12.52
N SER A 250 6.21 -34.40 -12.23
CA SER A 250 5.94 -33.42 -11.21
C SER A 250 6.14 -32.00 -11.75
N ILE A 251 5.37 -31.08 -11.24
CA ILE A 251 5.64 -29.65 -11.40
C ILE A 251 6.21 -29.18 -10.08
N ASP A 252 7.49 -28.83 -10.12
CA ASP A 252 8.21 -28.37 -8.95
C ASP A 252 7.91 -26.89 -8.69
N GLU A 253 7.87 -26.55 -7.42
CA GLU A 253 7.74 -25.16 -6.98
C GLU A 253 8.95 -24.36 -7.52
N GLN A 254 8.67 -23.32 -8.31
CA GLN A 254 9.72 -22.42 -8.77
C GLN A 254 10.04 -21.40 -7.70
N PRO A 255 11.33 -21.06 -7.53
CA PRO A 255 11.73 -20.11 -6.50
C PRO A 255 11.02 -18.77 -6.70
N ASP A 256 10.50 -18.26 -5.60
CA ASP A 256 10.01 -16.87 -5.58
C ASP A 256 11.23 -15.94 -5.65
N ASN A 257 11.48 -15.37 -6.83
CA ASN A 257 12.57 -14.41 -7.02
C ASN A 257 12.29 -13.05 -6.36
N ALA A 258 11.17 -12.93 -5.68
CA ALA A 258 10.78 -11.72 -4.97
C ALA A 258 11.44 -11.55 -3.60
N GLN A 259 12.37 -12.41 -3.20
CA GLN A 259 13.25 -12.01 -2.10
C GLN A 259 14.07 -10.83 -2.61
N VAL A 260 13.61 -9.63 -2.24
CA VAL A 260 14.44 -8.43 -2.36
C VAL A 260 15.72 -8.75 -1.62
N ALA A 261 16.80 -8.95 -2.38
CA ALA A 261 18.12 -9.29 -1.81
C ALA A 261 18.68 -8.12 -0.98
N SER A 262 18.10 -6.93 -1.15
CA SER A 262 18.47 -5.73 -0.41
C SER A 262 17.99 -5.82 1.03
N LYS A 263 18.90 -5.50 1.96
CA LYS A 263 18.59 -5.25 3.37
C LYS A 263 18.38 -3.76 3.64
N ASP A 264 18.54 -2.92 2.62
CA ASP A 264 18.41 -1.47 2.73
C ASP A 264 16.97 -1.09 3.05
N VAL A 265 16.82 -0.04 3.82
CA VAL A 265 15.54 0.55 4.19
C VAL A 265 15.39 1.90 3.52
N ALA A 266 14.23 2.13 2.91
CA ALA A 266 13.82 3.45 2.48
C ALA A 266 12.67 3.98 3.36
N VAL A 267 12.46 5.30 3.35
CA VAL A 267 11.27 5.91 3.94
C VAL A 267 10.62 6.86 2.93
N CYS A 268 9.32 6.94 3.00
CA CYS A 268 8.49 7.81 2.17
C CYS A 268 7.75 8.80 3.06
N ILE A 269 7.75 10.05 2.64
CA ILE A 269 7.06 11.15 3.30
C ILE A 269 6.38 12.03 2.25
N ILE A 270 5.20 12.56 2.56
CA ILE A 270 4.58 13.64 1.79
C ILE A 270 4.47 14.88 2.67
N VAL A 271 4.87 16.03 2.14
CA VAL A 271 4.99 17.24 2.93
C VAL A 271 4.34 18.45 2.26
N ARG A 272 3.88 19.39 3.11
CA ARG A 272 3.42 20.72 2.74
C ARG A 272 3.59 21.67 3.92
N CYS A 273 4.35 22.73 3.74
CA CYS A 273 4.66 23.72 4.80
C CYS A 273 5.25 23.06 6.07
N GLU A 274 6.30 22.24 5.91
CA GLU A 274 6.98 21.53 7.01
C GLU A 274 8.51 21.85 7.05
N ASN A 275 8.97 22.85 6.30
CA ASN A 275 10.39 23.18 6.18
C ASN A 275 11.14 23.30 7.53
N PRO A 276 10.55 23.85 8.61
CA PRO A 276 11.24 23.96 9.90
C PRO A 276 11.70 22.62 10.50
N TYR A 277 11.09 21.51 10.11
CA TYR A 277 11.31 20.18 10.70
C TYR A 277 12.09 19.24 9.79
N LEU A 278 12.15 19.51 8.48
CA LEU A 278 12.61 18.54 7.47
C LEU A 278 14.09 18.19 7.63
N ARG A 279 14.96 19.12 8.06
CA ARG A 279 16.38 18.80 8.27
C ARG A 279 16.56 17.82 9.42
N GLU A 280 15.97 18.11 10.58
CA GLU A 280 16.00 17.20 11.73
C GLU A 280 15.46 15.82 11.35
N TRP A 281 14.34 15.79 10.63
CA TRP A 281 13.69 14.55 10.21
C TRP A 281 14.60 13.73 9.27
N CYS A 282 15.18 14.35 8.24
CA CYS A 282 16.09 13.67 7.33
C CYS A 282 17.36 13.17 8.04
N ASP A 283 17.99 14.02 8.85
CA ASP A 283 19.19 13.66 9.60
C ASP A 283 18.93 12.51 10.57
N HIS A 284 17.77 12.51 11.22
CA HIS A 284 17.34 11.45 12.12
C HIS A 284 17.25 10.09 11.38
N TYR A 285 16.54 10.03 10.25
CA TYR A 285 16.36 8.75 9.53
C TYR A 285 17.63 8.27 8.85
N ILE A 286 18.44 9.18 8.31
CA ILE A 286 19.78 8.84 7.80
C ILE A 286 20.66 8.29 8.94
N GLY A 287 20.61 8.93 10.12
CA GLY A 287 21.31 8.49 11.33
C GLY A 287 20.86 7.10 11.81
N LEU A 288 19.60 6.74 11.61
CA LEU A 288 19.06 5.40 11.86
C LEU A 288 19.43 4.36 10.79
N GLY A 289 20.20 4.75 9.77
CA GLY A 289 20.66 3.84 8.72
C GLY A 289 19.67 3.69 7.53
N VAL A 290 18.72 4.60 7.39
CA VAL A 290 17.87 4.68 6.19
C VAL A 290 18.72 5.05 5.00
N LYS A 291 18.63 4.28 3.93
CA LYS A 291 19.42 4.44 2.71
C LYS A 291 18.88 5.53 1.79
N LYS A 292 17.57 5.68 1.72
CA LYS A 292 16.90 6.60 0.80
C LYS A 292 15.65 7.18 1.43
N ILE A 293 15.45 8.46 1.20
CA ILE A 293 14.24 9.20 1.57
C ILE A 293 13.56 9.65 0.28
N PHE A 294 12.33 9.23 0.06
CA PHE A 294 11.45 9.70 -1.00
C PHE A 294 10.50 10.75 -0.44
N LEU A 295 10.72 12.01 -0.79
CA LEU A 295 9.93 13.12 -0.30
C LEU A 295 9.03 13.66 -1.41
N TYR A 296 7.73 13.51 -1.22
CA TYR A 296 6.70 14.01 -2.13
C TYR A 296 6.31 15.45 -1.74
N ASP A 297 6.68 16.41 -2.58
CA ASP A 297 6.39 17.84 -2.39
C ASP A 297 4.98 18.16 -2.87
N ASN A 298 4.03 18.27 -1.93
CA ASN A 298 2.63 18.67 -2.20
C ASN A 298 2.37 20.17 -1.92
N SER A 299 3.40 21.00 -1.98
CA SER A 299 3.29 22.45 -1.80
C SER A 299 2.45 23.06 -2.93
N ARG A 300 1.71 24.12 -2.60
CA ARG A 300 0.91 24.89 -3.56
C ARG A 300 1.67 26.15 -3.97
N GLU A 301 1.08 26.92 -4.89
CA GLU A 301 1.60 28.23 -5.25
C GLU A 301 1.62 29.15 -4.01
N GLY A 302 2.80 29.71 -3.72
CA GLY A 302 3.03 30.55 -2.55
C GLY A 302 3.43 29.82 -1.25
N ASP A 303 3.37 28.47 -1.22
CA ASP A 303 3.90 27.70 -0.10
C ASP A 303 5.45 27.63 -0.18
N GLU A 304 6.11 27.46 0.96
CA GLU A 304 7.54 27.12 1.05
C GLU A 304 7.83 25.77 0.39
N ARG A 305 9.03 25.61 -0.15
CA ARG A 305 9.45 24.40 -0.86
C ARG A 305 10.48 23.60 -0.05
N PRO A 306 10.35 22.28 0.04
CA PRO A 306 11.35 21.42 0.68
C PRO A 306 12.76 21.58 0.10
N SER A 307 12.89 21.85 -1.20
CA SER A 307 14.16 22.09 -1.88
C SER A 307 14.94 23.30 -1.36
N GLU A 308 14.28 24.26 -0.70
CA GLU A 308 14.91 25.44 -0.12
C GLU A 308 15.75 25.08 1.11
N VAL A 309 15.36 24.03 1.84
CA VAL A 309 16.01 23.60 3.10
C VAL A 309 16.77 22.29 2.98
N LEU A 310 16.42 21.41 2.04
CA LEU A 310 17.04 20.09 1.88
C LEU A 310 18.18 20.09 0.85
N THR A 311 19.15 20.99 1.07
CA THR A 311 20.37 21.02 0.26
C THR A 311 21.49 20.21 0.94
N GLY A 312 22.30 19.50 0.14
CA GLY A 312 23.48 18.76 0.64
C GLY A 312 23.27 17.27 0.92
N TYR A 313 22.07 16.74 0.75
CA TYR A 313 21.77 15.31 0.99
C TYR A 313 22.15 14.39 -0.18
N GLY A 314 22.43 14.95 -1.37
CA GLY A 314 22.79 14.16 -2.55
C GLY A 314 21.73 13.10 -2.87
N ASP A 315 22.19 11.88 -3.15
CA ASP A 315 21.32 10.76 -3.49
C ASP A 315 20.50 10.20 -2.31
N ALA A 316 20.77 10.63 -1.07
CA ALA A 316 20.06 10.13 0.09
C ALA A 316 18.62 10.65 0.17
N VAL A 317 18.34 11.84 -0.37
CA VAL A 317 17.00 12.44 -0.40
C VAL A 317 16.60 12.74 -1.83
N GLU A 318 15.47 12.25 -2.25
CA GLU A 318 14.86 12.52 -3.55
C GLU A 318 13.56 13.29 -3.37
N ILE A 319 13.50 14.49 -3.93
CA ILE A 319 12.30 15.33 -3.88
C ILE A 319 11.50 15.10 -5.17
N ILE A 320 10.27 14.63 -5.02
CA ILE A 320 9.34 14.29 -6.12
C ILE A 320 8.27 15.37 -6.16
N ASP A 321 8.11 16.02 -7.32
CA ASP A 321 7.04 17.01 -7.51
C ASP A 321 5.67 16.33 -7.48
N TYR A 322 4.86 16.72 -6.49
CA TYR A 322 3.52 16.20 -6.27
C TYR A 322 2.49 17.34 -6.11
N THR A 323 2.84 18.54 -6.54
CA THR A 323 2.11 19.80 -6.34
C THR A 323 0.71 19.79 -6.98
N ALA A 324 0.52 19.08 -8.09
CA ALA A 324 -0.77 18.98 -8.79
C ALA A 324 -1.76 17.99 -8.16
N VAL A 325 -1.33 17.18 -7.17
CA VAL A 325 -2.17 16.12 -6.59
C VAL A 325 -3.01 16.68 -5.44
N GLY A 326 -4.32 16.59 -5.59
CA GLY A 326 -5.29 17.08 -4.63
C GLY A 326 -5.70 16.04 -3.58
N LEU A 327 -7.01 15.92 -3.33
CA LEU A 327 -7.57 15.04 -2.31
C LEU A 327 -7.05 13.59 -2.40
N GLY A 328 -6.66 13.04 -1.25
CA GLY A 328 -6.08 11.70 -1.15
C GLY A 328 -4.61 11.62 -1.57
N ALA A 329 -3.90 12.75 -1.66
CA ALA A 329 -2.51 12.81 -2.09
C ALA A 329 -1.58 11.90 -1.28
N GLN A 330 -1.78 11.77 0.03
CA GLN A 330 -0.94 10.91 0.89
C GLN A 330 -1.03 9.43 0.51
N VAL A 331 -2.23 8.90 0.35
CA VAL A 331 -2.43 7.50 -0.05
C VAL A 331 -1.83 7.25 -1.44
N LYS A 332 -2.01 8.21 -2.35
CA LYS A 332 -1.46 8.13 -3.71
C LYS A 332 0.07 8.19 -3.69
N ALA A 333 0.69 9.10 -2.93
CA ALA A 333 2.13 9.22 -2.81
C ALA A 333 2.77 7.97 -2.20
N TYR A 334 2.20 7.46 -1.11
CA TYR A 334 2.70 6.26 -0.46
C TYR A 334 2.57 5.02 -1.35
N THR A 335 1.45 4.89 -2.05
CA THR A 335 1.24 3.81 -3.01
C THR A 335 2.20 3.93 -4.19
N ASP A 336 2.36 5.11 -4.78
CA ASP A 336 3.30 5.37 -5.87
C ASP A 336 4.74 5.05 -5.47
N CYS A 337 5.17 5.51 -4.30
CA CYS A 337 6.50 5.21 -3.76
C CYS A 337 6.73 3.70 -3.63
N TYR A 338 5.79 2.98 -3.00
CA TYR A 338 5.91 1.53 -2.87
C TYR A 338 5.94 0.83 -4.23
N MET A 339 5.04 1.21 -5.14
CA MET A 339 4.94 0.64 -6.48
C MET A 339 6.19 0.81 -7.33
N ARG A 340 6.91 1.91 -7.16
CA ARG A 340 8.16 2.19 -7.89
C ARG A 340 9.36 1.46 -7.29
N HIS A 341 9.41 1.31 -5.95
CA HIS A 341 10.64 0.98 -5.23
C HIS A 341 10.60 -0.32 -4.41
N TRP A 342 9.50 -1.07 -4.45
CA TRP A 342 9.34 -2.31 -3.68
C TRP A 342 10.36 -3.41 -4.00
N ARG A 343 11.05 -3.32 -5.15
CA ARG A 343 12.14 -4.23 -5.56
C ARG A 343 13.52 -3.80 -5.07
N ASP A 344 13.67 -2.51 -4.79
CA ASP A 344 14.98 -1.91 -4.52
C ASP A 344 15.36 -1.99 -3.06
N TYR A 345 14.36 -2.04 -2.17
CA TYR A 345 14.53 -1.98 -0.72
C TYR A 345 13.90 -3.17 -0.01
N GLY A 346 14.57 -3.66 1.03
CA GLY A 346 14.04 -4.71 1.90
C GLY A 346 12.80 -4.27 2.68
N TRP A 347 12.73 -2.96 3.00
CA TRP A 347 11.61 -2.35 3.69
C TRP A 347 11.41 -0.90 3.25
N ILE A 348 10.16 -0.48 3.21
CA ILE A 348 9.79 0.91 2.97
C ILE A 348 8.87 1.39 4.10
N GLY A 349 9.29 2.42 4.83
CA GLY A 349 8.50 3.06 5.90
C GLY A 349 7.68 4.23 5.39
N PHE A 350 6.50 4.44 5.94
CA PHE A 350 5.58 5.53 5.57
C PHE A 350 5.28 6.38 6.79
N LEU A 351 5.79 7.62 6.79
CA LEU A 351 5.90 8.45 7.99
C LEU A 351 5.51 9.89 7.69
N ASP A 352 5.11 10.63 8.72
CA ASP A 352 4.81 12.06 8.63
C ASP A 352 5.99 12.91 9.17
N ALA A 353 6.02 14.20 8.85
CA ALA A 353 7.14 15.11 9.21
C ALA A 353 7.28 15.38 10.72
N ASP A 354 6.27 15.02 11.49
CA ASP A 354 6.24 15.15 12.94
C ASP A 354 6.34 13.80 13.67
N GLU A 355 6.97 12.81 13.02
CA GLU A 355 7.14 11.46 13.54
C GLU A 355 8.60 11.03 13.49
N LEU A 356 9.16 10.67 14.64
CA LEU A 356 10.53 10.17 14.77
C LEU A 356 10.54 8.77 15.40
N VAL A 357 11.03 7.78 14.66
CA VAL A 357 11.20 6.40 15.16
C VAL A 357 12.26 6.37 16.25
N ARG A 358 11.97 5.67 17.35
CA ARG A 358 12.92 5.37 18.42
C ARG A 358 13.16 3.87 18.49
N ILE A 359 14.41 3.49 18.62
CA ILE A 359 14.84 2.10 18.86
C ILE A 359 15.64 2.10 20.16
N GLU A 360 15.14 1.38 21.18
CA GLU A 360 15.60 1.48 22.56
C GLU A 360 17.03 0.99 22.75
N ASP A 361 17.44 -0.06 22.05
CA ASP A 361 18.74 -0.69 22.16
C ASP A 361 19.84 -0.09 21.27
N GLY A 362 19.52 0.97 20.53
CA GLY A 362 20.47 1.70 19.69
C GLY A 362 20.86 1.02 18.38
N ARG A 363 20.17 -0.07 18.00
CA ARG A 363 20.32 -0.67 16.66
C ARG A 363 19.88 0.29 15.57
N THR A 364 20.41 0.10 14.39
CA THR A 364 19.90 0.78 13.19
C THR A 364 18.53 0.21 12.77
N LEU A 365 17.78 0.96 12.01
CA LEU A 365 16.49 0.53 11.50
C LEU A 365 16.58 -0.70 10.56
N PRO A 366 17.59 -0.83 9.67
CA PRO A 366 17.81 -2.05 8.90
C PRO A 366 18.12 -3.29 9.77
N GLU A 367 18.88 -3.15 10.85
CA GLU A 367 19.17 -4.25 11.77
C GLU A 367 17.89 -4.68 12.50
N TYR A 368 17.13 -3.74 13.02
CA TYR A 368 15.85 -4.01 13.69
C TYR A 368 14.84 -4.69 12.77
N LEU A 369 14.59 -4.11 11.59
CA LEU A 369 13.63 -4.67 10.63
C LEU A 369 14.08 -6.00 10.02
N GLY A 370 15.40 -6.22 9.93
CA GLY A 370 15.97 -7.47 9.41
C GLY A 370 15.63 -8.71 10.25
N GLU A 371 15.31 -8.54 11.53
CA GLU A 371 14.89 -9.63 12.44
C GLU A 371 13.39 -9.92 12.40
N MET A 372 12.59 -9.02 11.83
CA MET A 372 11.13 -9.13 11.83
C MET A 372 10.62 -10.18 10.86
N GLN A 373 9.65 -11.00 11.32
CA GLN A 373 9.06 -12.11 10.56
C GLN A 373 7.63 -11.78 10.09
N GLY A 374 7.40 -10.53 9.68
CA GLY A 374 6.12 -10.05 9.17
C GLY A 374 6.24 -9.50 7.74
N ASP A 375 5.12 -9.30 7.08
CA ASP A 375 5.01 -8.56 5.83
C ASP A 375 4.98 -7.05 6.11
N VAL A 376 4.42 -6.69 7.26
CA VAL A 376 4.30 -5.31 7.74
C VAL A 376 4.70 -5.27 9.22
N VAL A 377 5.56 -4.34 9.57
CA VAL A 377 5.87 -3.99 10.96
C VAL A 377 5.17 -2.69 11.30
N VAL A 378 4.37 -2.71 12.36
CA VAL A 378 3.68 -1.51 12.85
C VAL A 378 4.30 -1.01 14.14
N LEU A 379 4.58 0.30 14.19
CA LEU A 379 5.10 0.97 15.38
C LEU A 379 4.04 1.90 15.94
N SER A 380 3.74 1.75 17.24
CA SER A 380 2.74 2.57 17.95
C SER A 380 3.24 3.99 18.16
N TRP A 381 2.34 4.96 18.11
CA TRP A 381 2.63 6.33 18.49
C TRP A 381 2.84 6.46 20.00
N ARG A 382 3.86 7.20 20.37
CA ARG A 382 4.02 7.79 21.69
C ARG A 382 3.79 9.29 21.54
N VAL A 383 2.63 9.76 21.95
CA VAL A 383 2.24 11.16 21.74
C VAL A 383 3.04 12.06 22.69
N MET A 384 3.76 13.02 22.12
CA MET A 384 4.56 13.99 22.86
C MET A 384 3.73 15.24 23.16
N THR A 385 3.87 15.77 24.38
CA THR A 385 3.27 17.04 24.79
C THR A 385 4.09 18.22 24.29
N ASP A 386 3.59 19.41 24.48
CA ASP A 386 4.33 20.68 24.23
C ASP A 386 5.48 20.91 25.21
N SER A 387 5.67 20.04 26.21
CA SER A 387 6.68 20.15 27.27
C SER A 387 6.69 21.52 27.98
N GLY A 388 5.53 22.16 28.09
CA GLY A 388 5.36 23.48 28.70
C GLY A 388 5.67 24.68 27.79
N LEU A 389 6.07 24.43 26.52
CA LEU A 389 6.37 25.48 25.56
C LEU A 389 5.09 26.03 24.91
N THR A 390 5.04 27.36 24.77
CA THR A 390 3.90 28.07 24.16
C THR A 390 4.22 28.53 22.73
N HIS A 391 5.43 29.06 22.52
CA HIS A 391 5.87 29.66 21.28
C HIS A 391 6.87 28.80 20.53
N TYR A 392 6.98 29.04 19.22
CA TYR A 392 7.97 28.39 18.37
C TYR A 392 9.41 28.67 18.87
N ASP A 393 10.21 27.64 18.86
CA ASP A 393 11.63 27.66 19.17
C ASP A 393 12.37 26.91 18.04
N PRO A 394 13.46 27.45 17.47
CA PRO A 394 14.13 26.85 16.31
C PRO A 394 14.94 25.59 16.62
N ARG A 395 15.07 25.20 17.91
CA ARG A 395 15.74 23.94 18.26
C ARG A 395 14.99 22.72 17.69
N PRO A 396 15.67 21.59 17.52
CA PRO A 396 15.06 20.33 17.07
C PRO A 396 13.84 19.93 17.92
N MET A 397 12.82 19.33 17.30
CA MET A 397 11.63 18.82 18.01
C MET A 397 12.01 17.85 19.12
N SER A 398 12.99 16.98 18.86
CA SER A 398 13.47 15.97 19.81
C SER A 398 14.14 16.57 21.07
N GLU A 399 14.62 17.80 20.99
CA GLU A 399 15.19 18.54 22.13
C GLU A 399 14.15 19.36 22.89
N ARG A 400 13.14 19.89 22.18
CA ARG A 400 12.08 20.74 22.74
C ARG A 400 11.00 19.93 23.45
N PHE A 401 10.57 18.86 22.84
CA PHE A 401 9.43 18.08 23.32
C PHE A 401 9.90 16.74 23.90
N THR A 402 10.21 16.77 25.19
CA THR A 402 10.80 15.62 25.90
C THR A 402 9.81 14.88 26.81
N VAL A 403 8.62 15.45 27.01
CA VAL A 403 7.59 14.87 27.87
C VAL A 403 6.52 14.18 27.03
N ALA A 404 6.37 12.86 27.20
CA ALA A 404 5.29 12.13 26.59
C ALA A 404 3.98 12.30 27.40
N LYS A 405 2.84 12.26 26.71
CA LYS A 405 1.55 12.12 27.36
C LYS A 405 1.52 10.78 28.10
N VAL A 406 0.99 10.79 29.31
CA VAL A 406 1.03 9.68 30.27
C VAL A 406 0.45 8.39 29.70
N GLU A 407 1.07 7.25 30.11
CA GLU A 407 0.71 5.84 29.88
C GLU A 407 0.06 5.50 28.52
N PRO A 408 0.61 4.57 27.76
CA PRO A 408 0.03 4.16 26.48
C PRO A 408 -1.35 3.55 26.72
N SER A 409 -2.39 4.24 26.27
CA SER A 409 -3.76 3.73 26.25
C SER A 409 -4.43 4.09 24.94
N CYS A 410 -5.43 3.31 24.53
CA CYS A 410 -6.26 3.61 23.36
C CYS A 410 -7.06 4.93 23.49
N GLU A 411 -7.13 5.51 24.70
CA GLU A 411 -7.79 6.80 24.93
C GLU A 411 -6.92 8.01 24.62
N ASN A 412 -5.61 7.81 24.36
CA ASN A 412 -4.61 8.86 24.20
C ASN A 412 -4.16 9.10 22.76
N GLY A 413 -4.71 8.38 21.78
CA GLY A 413 -4.22 8.38 20.40
C GLY A 413 -2.96 7.51 20.17
N CYS A 414 -2.50 6.79 21.21
CA CYS A 414 -1.37 5.86 21.10
C CYS A 414 -1.72 4.56 20.39
N GLU A 415 -3.00 4.28 20.16
CA GLU A 415 -3.51 3.17 19.35
C GLU A 415 -3.20 3.31 17.86
N PHE A 416 -2.87 4.51 17.43
CA PHE A 416 -2.45 4.73 16.04
C PHE A 416 -1.02 4.24 15.83
N VAL A 417 -0.80 3.77 14.61
CA VAL A 417 0.48 3.19 14.20
C VAL A 417 0.92 3.77 12.86
N LYS A 418 2.22 3.63 12.58
CA LYS A 418 2.78 3.76 11.23
C LYS A 418 3.47 2.47 10.84
N SER A 419 3.55 2.24 9.54
CA SER A 419 3.99 0.95 9.02
C SER A 419 5.30 1.03 8.26
N PHE A 420 6.09 -0.03 8.42
CA PHE A 420 7.16 -0.42 7.53
C PHE A 420 6.70 -1.65 6.76
N VAL A 421 6.70 -1.55 5.44
CA VAL A 421 6.22 -2.59 4.54
C VAL A 421 7.41 -3.28 3.92
N ARG A 422 7.42 -4.62 3.98
CA ARG A 422 8.48 -5.43 3.36
C ARG A 422 8.46 -5.23 1.84
N GLY A 423 9.63 -5.19 1.23
CA GLY A 423 9.77 -5.26 -0.21
C GLY A 423 9.26 -6.60 -0.77
N GLY A 424 8.88 -6.63 -2.03
CA GLY A 424 8.42 -7.84 -2.69
C GLY A 424 6.95 -8.21 -2.50
N LEU A 425 6.14 -7.38 -1.80
CA LEU A 425 4.72 -7.68 -1.52
C LEU A 425 3.74 -7.12 -2.56
N PHE A 426 4.23 -6.74 -3.72
CA PHE A 426 3.42 -6.12 -4.76
C PHE A 426 2.29 -7.03 -5.26
N GLY A 427 1.11 -6.46 -5.45
CA GLY A 427 -0.06 -7.09 -6.08
C GLY A 427 -0.97 -6.01 -6.67
N LEU A 428 -1.82 -6.37 -7.66
CA LEU A 428 -2.69 -5.44 -8.40
C LEU A 428 -3.64 -4.60 -7.52
N ASP A 429 -3.83 -5.00 -6.29
CA ASP A 429 -4.75 -4.43 -5.32
C ASP A 429 -4.04 -3.86 -4.07
N PHE A 430 -2.71 -3.69 -4.16
CA PHE A 430 -1.93 -3.14 -3.06
C PHE A 430 -2.11 -1.63 -2.96
N GLN A 431 -2.53 -1.15 -1.81
CA GLN A 431 -2.68 0.28 -1.52
C GLN A 431 -2.08 0.59 -0.14
N VAL A 432 -1.18 1.56 -0.08
CA VAL A 432 -0.60 2.00 1.17
C VAL A 432 -1.47 3.09 1.79
N GLN A 433 -2.15 2.75 2.88
CA GLN A 433 -2.89 3.69 3.70
C GLN A 433 -1.95 4.41 4.68
N PRO A 434 -2.34 5.58 5.24
CA PRO A 434 -1.48 6.35 6.15
C PRO A 434 -0.99 5.58 7.38
N HIS A 435 -1.72 4.58 7.82
CA HIS A 435 -1.40 3.79 9.01
C HIS A 435 -0.98 2.37 8.68
N VAL A 436 -1.79 1.64 7.90
CA VAL A 436 -1.51 0.25 7.53
C VAL A 436 -1.88 0.03 6.07
N PRO A 437 -1.04 -0.67 5.30
CA PRO A 437 -1.36 -0.97 3.92
C PRO A 437 -2.58 -1.89 3.81
N HIS A 438 -3.32 -1.73 2.73
CA HIS A 438 -4.47 -2.57 2.39
C HIS A 438 -4.14 -3.44 1.17
N ARG A 439 -4.51 -4.72 1.24
CA ARG A 439 -4.32 -5.68 0.16
C ARG A 439 -5.46 -6.70 0.15
N MET A 440 -5.86 -7.18 -1.04
CA MET A 440 -6.74 -8.35 -1.18
C MET A 440 -5.95 -9.64 -0.86
N GLY A 441 -5.96 -10.02 0.35
CA GLY A 441 -5.24 -11.18 0.86
C GLY A 441 -4.59 -10.87 2.20
N PRO A 442 -4.33 -11.88 3.03
CA PRO A 442 -3.83 -11.66 4.36
C PRO A 442 -2.37 -11.17 4.30
N LEU A 443 -2.12 -10.01 4.89
CA LEU A 443 -0.78 -9.58 5.26
C LEU A 443 -0.50 -10.05 6.68
N LYS A 444 0.69 -10.59 6.91
CA LYS A 444 1.18 -10.86 8.26
C LYS A 444 1.69 -9.56 8.87
N VAL A 445 0.87 -8.94 9.71
CA VAL A 445 1.20 -7.70 10.41
C VAL A 445 1.74 -8.04 11.80
N VAL A 446 2.90 -7.50 12.14
CA VAL A 446 3.52 -7.68 13.46
C VAL A 446 3.75 -6.32 14.14
N ASN A 447 3.70 -6.31 15.48
CA ASN A 447 4.03 -5.13 16.30
C ASN A 447 5.54 -4.97 16.50
N ALA A 448 5.94 -3.98 17.29
CA ALA A 448 7.34 -3.63 17.55
C ALA A 448 8.18 -4.76 18.18
N ILE A 449 7.56 -5.76 18.80
CA ILE A 449 8.23 -6.92 19.41
C ILE A 449 8.07 -8.21 18.59
N GLY A 450 7.57 -8.11 17.35
CA GLY A 450 7.41 -9.23 16.42
C GLY A 450 6.19 -10.11 16.65
N GLU A 451 5.26 -9.70 17.52
CA GLU A 451 4.00 -10.42 17.72
C GLU A 451 2.99 -10.07 16.63
N GLU A 452 2.31 -11.09 16.11
CA GLU A 452 1.25 -10.90 15.13
C GLU A 452 0.06 -10.17 15.72
N VAL A 453 -0.38 -9.11 15.07
CA VAL A 453 -1.48 -8.25 15.53
C VAL A 453 -2.61 -8.18 14.53
N ARG A 454 -3.83 -8.05 15.04
CA ARG A 454 -5.02 -7.74 14.25
C ARG A 454 -5.32 -6.25 14.41
N LEU A 455 -5.50 -5.58 13.28
CA LEU A 455 -5.65 -4.14 13.22
C LEU A 455 -7.04 -3.60 13.65
N TYR A 456 -7.99 -4.48 13.94
CA TYR A 456 -9.35 -4.11 14.36
C TYR A 456 -9.88 -5.10 15.41
N PRO A 457 -10.46 -4.66 16.51
CA PRO A 457 -10.46 -3.28 17.03
C PRO A 457 -9.05 -2.83 17.44
N ALA A 458 -8.86 -1.54 17.78
CA ALA A 458 -7.58 -0.88 18.05
C ALA A 458 -6.45 -1.77 18.62
N ILE A 459 -5.22 -1.53 18.17
CA ILE A 459 -4.03 -2.25 18.65
C ILE A 459 -3.69 -1.74 20.04
N ASP A 460 -3.41 -2.64 21.00
CA ASP A 460 -2.80 -2.24 22.26
C ASP A 460 -1.41 -1.63 21.98
N PRO A 461 -1.14 -0.39 22.44
CA PRO A 461 0.12 0.28 22.15
C PRO A 461 1.32 -0.47 22.73
N VAL A 462 2.38 -0.63 21.91
CA VAL A 462 3.63 -1.24 22.33
C VAL A 462 4.75 -0.21 22.25
N HIS A 463 5.26 0.23 23.43
CA HIS A 463 6.40 1.13 23.55
C HIS A 463 7.63 0.39 24.10
N LYS A 464 7.92 -0.79 23.53
CA LYS A 464 9.08 -1.61 23.86
C LYS A 464 9.83 -1.89 22.57
N VAL A 465 11.14 -1.93 22.64
CA VAL A 465 12.06 -2.15 21.54
C VAL A 465 12.05 -1.01 20.51
N ALA A 466 10.88 -0.71 19.92
CA ALA A 466 10.73 0.41 18.99
C ALA A 466 9.33 1.04 19.07
N TRP A 467 9.25 2.36 18.83
CA TRP A 467 8.02 3.14 18.78
C TRP A 467 8.24 4.43 17.99
N ILE A 468 7.21 5.25 17.84
CA ILE A 468 7.29 6.55 17.17
C ILE A 468 6.96 7.66 18.16
N ASP A 469 7.91 8.58 18.39
CA ASP A 469 7.63 9.84 19.06
C ASP A 469 6.87 10.74 18.07
N HIS A 470 5.60 11.01 18.39
CA HIS A 470 4.71 11.80 17.54
C HIS A 470 4.49 13.18 18.13
N TYR A 471 5.04 14.18 17.50
CA TYR A 471 4.95 15.60 17.90
C TYR A 471 3.69 16.25 17.33
N LEU A 472 2.53 15.68 17.68
CA LEU A 472 1.24 15.95 17.03
C LEU A 472 0.84 17.43 17.11
N THR A 473 0.96 18.04 18.30
CA THR A 473 0.55 19.42 18.56
C THR A 473 1.69 20.41 18.46
N LYS A 474 2.90 20.01 18.90
CA LYS A 474 4.02 20.93 19.12
C LYS A 474 3.61 22.06 20.08
N THR A 475 4.05 23.32 19.87
CA THR A 475 3.57 24.47 20.65
C THR A 475 2.19 24.94 20.20
N ALA A 476 1.52 25.77 21.00
CA ALA A 476 0.23 26.37 20.62
C ALA A 476 0.34 27.19 19.33
N GLU A 477 1.42 27.95 19.16
CA GLU A 477 1.68 28.75 17.96
C GLU A 477 1.85 27.85 16.71
N GLU A 478 2.66 26.79 16.81
CA GLU A 478 2.86 25.83 15.69
C GLU A 478 1.58 25.09 15.35
N TYR A 479 0.74 24.78 16.38
CA TYR A 479 -0.53 24.08 16.16
C TYR A 479 -1.53 24.93 15.41
N VAL A 480 -1.63 26.23 15.72
CA VAL A 480 -2.45 27.19 14.94
C VAL A 480 -2.03 27.18 13.47
N GLY A 481 -0.73 27.22 13.19
CA GLY A 481 -0.18 27.14 11.83
C GLY A 481 -0.58 25.83 11.12
N LYS A 482 -0.43 24.69 11.82
CA LYS A 482 -0.79 23.35 11.30
C LYS A 482 -2.27 23.26 10.92
N ILE A 483 -3.16 23.70 11.80
CA ILE A 483 -4.61 23.68 11.54
C ILE A 483 -5.00 24.71 10.46
N GLY A 484 -4.34 25.87 10.44
CA GLY A 484 -4.58 26.93 9.47
C GLY A 484 -4.33 26.50 8.04
N ARG A 485 -3.23 25.79 7.78
CA ARG A 485 -2.90 25.24 6.43
C ARG A 485 -3.84 24.10 6.00
N GLY A 486 -4.50 23.44 6.96
CA GLY A 486 -5.37 22.29 6.73
C GLY A 486 -4.63 20.99 6.47
N PHE A 487 -5.38 19.90 6.36
CA PHE A 487 -4.87 18.55 6.12
C PHE A 487 -5.01 18.16 4.66
N ILE A 488 -4.01 17.44 4.13
CA ILE A 488 -3.89 17.11 2.71
C ILE A 488 -4.98 16.13 2.24
N ASN A 489 -5.41 15.21 3.12
CA ASN A 489 -6.25 14.07 2.75
C ASN A 489 -7.74 14.27 2.96
N VAL A 490 -8.18 15.42 3.47
CA VAL A 490 -9.56 15.62 3.92
C VAL A 490 -10.25 16.75 3.17
N SER A 491 -11.59 16.71 3.13
CA SER A 491 -12.41 17.76 2.54
C SER A 491 -12.32 19.08 3.31
N GLN A 492 -12.71 20.18 2.68
CA GLN A 492 -12.80 21.49 3.34
C GLN A 492 -13.75 21.44 4.55
N GLU A 493 -14.89 20.76 4.44
CA GLU A 493 -15.82 20.57 5.55
C GLU A 493 -15.17 19.91 6.77
N HIS A 494 -14.29 18.92 6.54
CA HIS A 494 -13.56 18.26 7.62
C HIS A 494 -12.53 19.18 8.25
N ASN A 495 -11.82 19.97 7.43
CA ASN A 495 -10.88 20.97 7.91
C ASN A 495 -11.58 22.03 8.77
N ASP A 496 -12.78 22.46 8.38
CA ASP A 496 -13.57 23.44 9.14
C ASP A 496 -14.03 22.86 10.48
N LYS A 497 -14.42 21.59 10.53
CA LYS A 497 -14.73 20.89 11.80
C LYS A 497 -13.52 20.83 12.71
N ARG A 498 -12.34 20.49 12.20
CA ARG A 498 -11.09 20.46 12.99
C ARG A 498 -10.71 21.85 13.52
N LYS A 499 -10.93 22.90 12.75
CA LYS A 499 -10.73 24.27 13.27
C LYS A 499 -11.67 24.58 14.42
N ALA A 500 -12.91 24.10 14.40
CA ALA A 500 -13.87 24.30 15.46
C ALA A 500 -13.52 23.56 16.78
N THR A 501 -12.80 22.42 16.69
CA THR A 501 -12.40 21.64 17.85
C THR A 501 -10.95 21.88 18.28
N MET A 502 -10.20 22.73 17.56
CA MET A 502 -8.76 22.92 17.70
C MET A 502 -8.30 23.16 19.14
N VAL A 503 -9.01 24.00 19.89
CA VAL A 503 -8.64 24.36 21.27
C VAL A 503 -8.72 23.13 22.17
N GLU A 504 -9.84 22.39 22.11
CA GLU A 504 -10.03 21.21 22.94
C GLU A 504 -9.10 20.07 22.53
N ASP A 505 -8.88 19.87 21.22
CA ASP A 505 -7.95 18.86 20.71
C ASP A 505 -6.52 19.11 21.20
N PHE A 506 -6.09 20.38 21.26
CA PHE A 506 -4.79 20.75 21.82
C PHE A 506 -4.69 20.42 23.31
N PHE A 507 -5.69 20.81 24.10
CA PHE A 507 -5.69 20.60 25.55
C PHE A 507 -6.04 19.18 25.97
N ASN A 508 -6.50 18.35 25.09
CA ASN A 508 -6.55 16.90 25.32
C ASN A 508 -5.15 16.28 25.46
N ILE A 509 -4.11 16.97 24.97
CA ILE A 509 -2.72 16.48 25.00
C ILE A 509 -1.89 17.30 25.99
N ASN A 510 -2.10 18.60 26.03
CA ASN A 510 -1.24 19.55 26.72
C ASN A 510 -1.92 20.20 27.94
N GLU A 511 -1.11 20.75 28.80
CA GLU A 511 -1.60 21.53 29.95
C GLU A 511 -2.23 22.85 29.49
N ARG A 512 -3.39 23.17 30.04
CA ARG A 512 -4.14 24.40 29.74
C ARG A 512 -3.56 25.59 30.52
N THR A 513 -3.19 26.62 29.77
CA THR A 513 -2.83 27.94 30.32
C THR A 513 -3.59 29.03 29.58
N SER A 514 -3.80 30.19 30.24
CA SER A 514 -4.51 31.32 29.60
C SER A 514 -3.80 31.85 28.37
N GLU A 515 -2.47 31.83 28.38
CA GLU A 515 -1.63 32.24 27.25
C GLU A 515 -1.85 31.33 26.01
N LYS A 516 -1.74 29.99 26.19
CA LYS A 516 -1.96 29.03 25.14
C LYS A 516 -3.39 29.11 24.58
N GLU A 517 -4.39 29.27 25.47
CA GLU A 517 -5.77 29.38 25.05
C GLU A 517 -6.01 30.66 24.21
N ALA A 518 -5.44 31.79 24.60
CA ALA A 518 -5.54 33.04 23.83
C ALA A 518 -4.91 32.89 22.44
N ILE A 519 -3.72 32.28 22.33
CA ILE A 519 -3.06 32.03 21.04
C ILE A 519 -3.93 31.12 20.15
N LEU A 520 -4.45 30.02 20.71
CA LEU A 520 -5.29 29.09 19.96
C LEU A 520 -6.59 29.72 19.47
N ARG A 521 -7.12 30.72 20.19
CA ARG A 521 -8.31 31.50 19.81
C ARG A 521 -7.98 32.66 18.86
N GLY A 522 -6.69 32.95 18.64
CA GLY A 522 -6.26 34.14 17.89
C GLY A 522 -6.50 35.44 18.66
N GLU A 523 -6.53 35.39 19.98
CA GLU A 523 -6.70 36.52 20.88
C GLU A 523 -5.37 37.08 21.33
N LYS A 524 -5.32 38.39 21.62
CA LYS A 524 -4.13 39.01 22.21
C LYS A 524 -4.05 38.64 23.66
N TRP A 525 -2.94 38.03 24.09
CA TRP A 525 -2.67 37.73 25.47
C TRP A 525 -1.83 38.84 26.10
N GLU A 526 -2.19 39.27 27.30
CA GLU A 526 -1.38 40.17 28.14
C GLU A 526 -1.19 39.51 29.49
N PRO A 527 0.06 39.38 29.99
CA PRO A 527 0.29 38.79 31.31
C PRO A 527 -0.46 39.55 32.41
N GLU A 528 -1.07 38.80 33.31
CA GLU A 528 -1.61 39.43 34.51
C GLU A 528 -0.49 40.18 35.21
N PRO A 529 -0.71 41.43 35.68
CA PRO A 529 0.29 42.17 36.42
C PRO A 529 0.69 41.36 37.65
N GLU A 530 2.01 41.20 37.86
CA GLU A 530 2.49 40.54 39.09
C GLU A 530 1.80 41.15 40.31
N PRO A 531 1.27 40.32 41.23
CA PRO A 531 0.68 40.83 42.44
C PRO A 531 1.71 41.70 43.15
N GLN A 532 1.38 42.97 43.32
CA GLN A 532 2.25 43.86 44.08
C GLN A 532 2.46 43.27 45.45
N PRO A 533 3.70 43.22 45.97
CA PRO A 533 3.93 42.73 47.32
C PRO A 533 3.03 43.54 48.28
N GLU A 534 2.21 42.84 49.05
CA GLU A 534 1.42 43.52 50.09
C GLU A 534 2.31 44.42 50.89
N PRO A 535 1.90 45.69 51.17
CA PRO A 535 2.71 46.59 51.98
C PRO A 535 2.94 45.92 53.34
N ALA A 536 4.21 45.77 53.70
CA ALA A 536 4.60 45.22 54.97
C ALA A 536 3.87 46.00 56.07
N ASP A 537 3.00 45.35 56.82
CA ASP A 537 2.37 45.92 58.01
C ASP A 537 3.47 46.46 58.92
N GLU A 538 3.45 47.78 59.19
CA GLU A 538 4.28 48.42 60.20
C GLU A 538 3.93 47.78 61.52
N ILE A 539 4.77 46.87 62.05
CA ILE A 539 4.70 46.33 63.36
C ILE A 539 5.03 47.45 64.31
N ALA A 540 3.99 48.02 64.94
CA ALA A 540 4.15 48.95 66.03
C ALA A 540 4.91 48.28 67.21
N THR A 541 6.15 48.75 67.37
CA THR A 541 6.95 48.37 68.55
C THR A 541 6.36 48.93 69.85
N ASN A 542 5.69 48.06 70.61
CA ASN A 542 5.54 48.30 72.04
C ASN A 542 6.28 47.18 72.78
N GLY A 543 7.34 47.60 73.44
CA GLY A 543 8.25 46.75 74.17
C GLY A 543 7.68 46.19 75.48
N ASP A 544 8.10 44.99 75.75
CA ASP A 544 8.40 44.57 77.13
C ASP A 544 9.42 43.42 77.10
N PRO A 545 10.56 43.50 77.80
CA PRO A 545 11.62 42.52 77.73
C PRO A 545 11.53 41.57 78.93
N SER A 546 11.19 40.31 78.67
CA SER A 546 11.52 39.27 79.69
C SER A 546 11.81 37.96 78.96
N VAL A 547 13.07 37.70 78.84
CA VAL A 547 13.82 36.44 79.01
C VAL A 547 13.02 35.14 78.91
N ILE A 548 13.42 34.28 78.02
CA ILE A 548 13.74 32.84 78.26
C ILE A 548 14.51 32.28 77.07
N ALA A 549 15.61 31.54 77.37
CA ALA A 549 16.60 30.95 76.51
C ALA A 549 16.13 29.74 75.67
N PRO A 550 16.87 29.33 74.65
CA PRO A 550 16.47 28.23 73.80
C PRO A 550 16.85 26.85 74.38
N PRO A 551 16.14 25.78 74.04
CA PRO A 551 16.64 24.43 74.31
C PRO A 551 17.42 23.88 73.12
N THR A 552 18.47 23.21 73.51
CA THR A 552 19.48 22.47 72.77
C THR A 552 18.93 21.25 72.04
N PHE A 553 19.61 20.93 70.98
CA PHE A 553 19.57 19.65 70.21
C PHE A 553 19.77 18.44 71.16
N ASP A 554 19.07 17.34 70.83
CA ASP A 554 19.58 16.00 71.10
C ASP A 554 19.17 15.03 70.02
N GLU A 555 20.21 14.35 69.51
CA GLU A 555 20.15 13.21 68.56
C GLU A 555 19.66 11.97 69.33
N ALA A 556 18.78 11.18 68.71
CA ALA A 556 18.78 9.72 68.92
C ALA A 556 17.97 8.97 67.88
N GLN A 557 18.66 8.26 67.05
CA GLN A 557 18.52 6.86 66.58
C GLN A 557 17.18 6.15 66.85
N GLY A 558 16.71 5.44 65.79
CA GLY A 558 15.79 4.33 65.99
C GLY A 558 14.99 3.91 64.77
N THR A 559 15.54 2.99 63.98
CA THR A 559 14.78 2.15 63.07
C THR A 559 13.85 1.20 63.81
N PRO A 560 12.72 0.81 63.26
CA PRO A 560 12.32 -0.59 63.31
C PRO A 560 11.85 -1.19 61.96
N ALA A 561 12.17 -2.45 61.85
CA ALA A 561 11.86 -3.37 60.76
C ALA A 561 10.39 -3.87 60.77
N PRO A 562 10.00 -4.71 59.83
CA PRO A 562 8.64 -4.76 59.26
C PRO A 562 7.71 -5.76 59.95
N SER A 563 6.41 -5.49 59.91
CA SER A 563 5.39 -6.44 60.36
C SER A 563 4.59 -7.01 59.18
N LYS A 564 4.54 -8.35 59.13
CA LYS A 564 3.68 -9.18 58.29
C LYS A 564 2.21 -9.04 58.74
N ALA A 565 1.30 -8.95 57.76
CA ALA A 565 -0.07 -9.39 57.98
C ALA A 565 -0.67 -9.94 56.69
N SER A 566 -1.11 -11.14 56.83
CA SER A 566 -1.81 -12.05 55.95
C SER A 566 -3.23 -11.59 55.61
N GLY A 567 -3.68 -11.80 54.36
CA GLY A 567 -5.09 -11.72 53.98
C GLY A 567 -5.38 -12.51 52.72
N LYS A 568 -6.15 -13.58 52.87
CA LYS A 568 -6.55 -14.57 51.87
C LYS A 568 -7.44 -14.01 50.75
N PRO A 569 -7.48 -14.64 49.59
CA PRO A 569 -8.29 -14.21 48.46
C PRO A 569 -9.75 -14.69 48.57
N ARG A 570 -10.65 -13.84 48.11
CA ARG A 570 -12.11 -14.12 48.04
C ARG A 570 -12.47 -14.49 46.60
N THR A 571 -12.78 -15.77 46.38
CA THR A 571 -13.39 -16.31 45.18
C THR A 571 -14.81 -15.78 44.99
N GLN A 572 -15.12 -15.23 43.81
CA GLN A 572 -16.49 -15.03 43.35
C GLN A 572 -16.78 -15.89 42.13
N LYS A 573 -17.82 -16.71 42.27
CA LYS A 573 -18.39 -17.64 41.32
C LYS A 573 -19.04 -16.91 40.12
N ARG A 574 -18.66 -17.27 38.91
CA ARG A 574 -19.43 -16.99 37.71
C ARG A 574 -20.67 -17.89 37.61
N LYS A 575 -21.83 -17.29 37.47
CA LYS A 575 -23.06 -17.97 37.06
C LYS A 575 -23.15 -17.97 35.53
N ASN A 576 -23.16 -19.14 34.95
CA ASN A 576 -23.60 -19.40 33.55
C ASN A 576 -25.11 -19.17 33.45
N SER A 577 -25.56 -18.46 32.45
CA SER A 577 -26.91 -18.61 31.91
C SER A 577 -26.84 -18.84 30.38
N LYS A 578 -27.16 -20.04 29.99
CA LYS A 578 -27.59 -20.40 28.64
C LYS A 578 -28.92 -19.72 28.32
N LYS A 579 -29.07 -19.15 27.13
CA LYS A 579 -30.36 -19.18 26.42
C LYS A 579 -30.14 -19.27 24.91
N THR A 580 -30.69 -20.29 24.38
CA THR A 580 -31.04 -20.70 23.03
C THR A 580 -31.96 -19.69 22.34
N LYS A 581 -31.65 -19.27 21.14
CA LYS A 581 -32.40 -19.53 19.90
C LYS A 581 -31.59 -18.99 18.72
#